data_79e025a01b20977206b1bdd54b07ae34
#
_entry.id   79e025a01b20977206b1bdd54b07ae34
#
_cell.length_a   1.000
_cell.length_b   1.000
_cell.length_c   1.000
_cell.angle_alpha   90.00
_cell.angle_beta   90.00
_cell.angle_gamma   90.00
#
_symmetry.space_group_name_H-M   'P 1'
#
loop_
_entity.id
_entity.type
_entity.pdbx_description
1 polymer ?
#
loop_
_entity_poly.entity_id
_entity_poly.type
_entity_poly.pdbx_seq_one_letter_code
_entity_poly.pdbx_strand_id
1 'polypeptide(L)'
;LNPKKIIIVSSAPQIRYPDCYGIDMANLESLIAFNAALSLLKERGFESTINKVYEKCKKELELNDEEMVNNVKEIYNQFSAEEISDKITELLSSHIKNRDVKIIFQSIENLHKACPSSKGDWYFTGEYPTPVGNRVVNTAFVNFFEGNKKRAY
;
A
#
# COMPACT_ATOMS: atom_id res chain seq x y z
N LEU A 1 22.90 21.28 11.66
CA LEU A 1 22.39 20.38 12.70
C LEU A 1 22.93 18.96 12.46
N ASN A 2 23.37 18.29 13.52
CA ASN A 2 23.84 16.89 13.45
C ASN A 2 23.08 16.05 14.50
N PRO A 3 21.79 15.73 14.27
CA PRO A 3 20.98 15.01 15.24
C PRO A 3 21.47 13.56 15.37
N LYS A 4 21.42 13.02 16.58
CA LYS A 4 21.68 11.59 16.83
C LYS A 4 20.51 10.71 16.41
N LYS A 5 19.29 11.25 16.51
CA LYS A 5 18.04 10.56 16.20
C LYS A 5 17.11 11.48 15.42
N ILE A 6 16.42 10.91 14.43
CA ILE A 6 15.38 11.58 13.63
C ILE A 6 14.09 10.80 13.81
N ILE A 7 13.03 11.44 14.26
CA ILE A 7 11.72 10.83 14.36
C ILE A 7 10.77 11.59 13.43
N ILE A 8 10.17 10.87 12.50
CA ILE A 8 9.16 11.39 11.56
C ILE A 8 7.82 10.82 12.00
N VAL A 9 6.84 11.69 12.22
CA VAL A 9 5.50 11.29 12.64
C VAL A 9 4.51 11.68 11.55
N SER A 10 3.78 10.69 11.04
CA SER A 10 2.67 10.89 10.11
C SER A 10 1.34 10.92 10.85
N SER A 11 0.53 11.92 10.61
CA SER A 11 -0.85 12.01 11.12
C SER A 11 -1.83 11.09 10.37
N ALA A 12 -1.40 10.49 9.27
CA ALA A 12 -2.17 9.53 8.49
C ALA A 12 -1.57 8.12 8.62
N PRO A 13 -2.38 7.05 8.47
CA PRO A 13 -1.89 5.70 8.26
C PRO A 13 -1.04 5.58 6.99
N GLN A 14 -0.41 4.44 6.82
CA GLN A 14 0.33 4.11 5.59
C GLN A 14 -0.64 4.09 4.40
N ILE A 15 -0.33 4.87 3.36
CA ILE A 15 -1.06 4.80 2.09
C ILE A 15 -0.63 3.52 1.38
N ARG A 16 -1.55 2.57 1.26
CA ARG A 16 -1.32 1.22 0.74
C ARG A 16 -1.93 0.99 -0.63
N TYR A 17 -3.00 1.71 -0.95
CA TYR A 17 -3.81 1.46 -2.13
C TYR A 17 -3.95 2.71 -2.99
N PRO A 18 -3.95 2.55 -4.33
CA PRO A 18 -4.10 3.66 -5.26
C PRO A 18 -5.53 4.19 -5.29
N ASP A 19 -5.69 5.39 -5.82
CA ASP A 19 -7.00 5.98 -6.08
C ASP A 19 -6.97 6.81 -7.36
N CYS A 20 -8.15 6.99 -7.96
CA CYS A 20 -8.37 7.79 -9.15
C CYS A 20 -8.41 9.31 -8.88
N TYR A 21 -8.55 9.74 -7.64
CA TYR A 21 -8.66 11.17 -7.29
C TYR A 21 -7.31 11.91 -7.23
N GLY A 22 -6.19 11.21 -7.20
CA GLY A 22 -4.86 11.81 -7.09
C GLY A 22 -3.97 11.43 -8.26
N ILE A 23 -3.36 12.42 -8.94
CA ILE A 23 -2.47 12.18 -10.08
C ILE A 23 -1.33 11.21 -9.69
N ASP A 24 -0.75 11.41 -8.51
CA ASP A 24 0.38 10.63 -8.00
C ASP A 24 -0.05 9.33 -7.29
N MET A 25 -1.35 9.13 -7.10
CA MET A 25 -1.91 7.99 -6.37
C MET A 25 -2.34 6.83 -7.28
N ALA A 26 -2.13 6.95 -8.59
CA ALA A 26 -2.59 5.97 -9.57
C ALA A 26 -1.65 4.76 -9.72
N ASN A 27 -0.40 4.88 -9.27
CA ASN A 27 0.64 3.88 -9.45
C ASN A 27 1.04 3.27 -8.11
N LEU A 28 0.93 1.95 -8.01
CA LEU A 28 1.39 1.21 -6.82
C LEU A 28 2.89 1.36 -6.58
N GLU A 29 3.71 1.41 -7.63
CA GLU A 29 5.16 1.62 -7.52
C GLU A 29 5.54 2.90 -6.77
N SER A 30 4.69 3.93 -6.83
CA SER A 30 4.92 5.21 -6.15
C SER A 30 4.60 5.15 -4.66
N LEU A 31 3.91 4.11 -4.20
CA LEU A 31 3.52 3.94 -2.81
C LEU A 31 4.63 3.21 -2.03
N ILE A 32 5.27 3.93 -1.11
CA ILE A 32 6.38 3.37 -0.31
C ILE A 32 5.94 2.15 0.52
N ALA A 33 4.69 2.11 1.00
CA ALA A 33 4.16 0.97 1.73
C ALA A 33 4.03 -0.28 0.86
N PHE A 34 3.71 -0.12 -0.43
CA PHE A 34 3.70 -1.21 -1.40
C PHE A 34 5.10 -1.78 -1.62
N ASN A 35 6.09 -0.90 -1.84
CA ASN A 35 7.48 -1.31 -2.01
C ASN A 35 8.03 -2.02 -0.77
N ALA A 36 7.67 -1.55 0.42
CA ALA A 36 8.03 -2.19 1.68
C ALA A 36 7.42 -3.60 1.81
N ALA A 37 6.13 -3.76 1.49
CA ALA A 37 5.47 -5.05 1.52
C ALA A 37 6.08 -6.04 0.51
N LEU A 38 6.40 -5.59 -0.71
CA LEU A 38 7.10 -6.43 -1.70
C LEU A 38 8.49 -6.86 -1.23
N SER A 39 9.24 -5.95 -0.58
CA SER A 39 10.55 -6.27 0.00
C SER A 39 10.42 -7.34 1.07
N LEU A 40 9.46 -7.19 1.99
CA LEU A 40 9.19 -8.18 3.04
C LEU A 40 8.77 -9.54 2.47
N LEU A 41 7.93 -9.58 1.42
CA LEU A 41 7.56 -10.83 0.75
C LEU A 41 8.79 -11.56 0.20
N LYS A 42 9.71 -10.83 -0.44
CA LYS A 42 10.96 -11.39 -0.98
C LYS A 42 11.85 -11.91 0.13
N GLU A 43 12.09 -11.12 1.17
CA GLU A 43 12.96 -11.48 2.29
C GLU A 43 12.49 -12.71 3.05
N ARG A 44 11.17 -12.95 3.08
CA ARG A 44 10.57 -14.11 3.77
C ARG A 44 10.31 -15.31 2.86
N GLY A 45 10.68 -15.22 1.59
CA GLY A 45 10.46 -16.33 0.63
C GLY A 45 9.00 -16.49 0.21
N PHE A 46 8.17 -15.44 0.33
CA PHE A 46 6.76 -15.44 -0.05
C PHE A 46 6.50 -14.83 -1.43
N GLU A 47 7.49 -14.82 -2.31
CA GLU A 47 7.38 -14.25 -3.66
C GLU A 47 6.25 -14.86 -4.49
N SER A 48 5.90 -16.13 -4.24
CA SER A 48 4.77 -16.79 -4.89
C SER A 48 3.43 -16.08 -4.65
N THR A 49 3.30 -15.29 -3.57
CA THR A 49 2.11 -14.49 -3.29
C THR A 49 1.90 -13.43 -4.37
N ILE A 50 2.97 -12.83 -4.88
CA ILE A 50 2.90 -11.79 -5.94
C ILE A 50 2.25 -12.37 -7.20
N ASN A 51 2.72 -13.56 -7.64
CA ASN A 51 2.15 -14.26 -8.80
C ASN A 51 0.69 -14.66 -8.57
N LYS A 52 0.36 -15.17 -7.38
CA LYS A 52 -1.03 -15.53 -7.03
C LYS A 52 -1.97 -14.33 -7.08
N VAL A 53 -1.53 -13.19 -6.55
CA VAL A 53 -2.32 -11.95 -6.59
C VAL A 53 -2.49 -11.46 -8.02
N TYR A 54 -1.45 -11.56 -8.84
CA TYR A 54 -1.53 -11.20 -10.26
C TYR A 54 -2.61 -12.03 -10.99
N GLU A 55 -2.58 -13.35 -10.87
CA GLU A 55 -3.58 -14.22 -11.50
C GLU A 55 -5.01 -13.93 -10.99
N LYS A 56 -5.15 -13.67 -9.68
CA LYS A 56 -6.44 -13.27 -9.10
C LYS A 56 -6.92 -11.94 -9.66
N CYS A 57 -6.06 -10.92 -9.72
CA CYS A 57 -6.41 -9.62 -10.28
C CYS A 57 -6.82 -9.73 -11.75
N LYS A 58 -6.09 -10.50 -12.57
CA LYS A 58 -6.48 -10.71 -13.99
C LYS A 58 -7.84 -11.34 -14.12
N LYS A 59 -8.07 -12.42 -13.37
CA LYS A 59 -9.37 -13.10 -13.39
C LYS A 59 -10.50 -12.19 -12.91
N GLU A 60 -10.24 -11.41 -11.88
CA GLU A 60 -11.20 -10.47 -11.30
C GLU A 60 -11.63 -9.40 -12.31
N LEU A 61 -10.69 -8.91 -13.14
CA LEU A 61 -10.96 -7.89 -14.16
C LEU A 61 -11.86 -8.40 -15.31
N GLU A 62 -12.06 -9.72 -15.43
CA GLU A 62 -13.00 -10.34 -16.38
C GLU A 62 -14.45 -10.39 -15.84
N LEU A 63 -14.64 -10.16 -14.53
CA LEU A 63 -15.94 -10.17 -13.88
C LEU A 63 -16.69 -8.83 -14.07
N ASN A 64 -18.01 -8.88 -13.79
CA ASN A 64 -18.80 -7.66 -13.67
C ASN A 64 -18.35 -6.82 -12.48
N ASP A 65 -18.42 -5.50 -12.60
CA ASP A 65 -17.96 -4.57 -11.57
C ASP A 65 -18.60 -4.80 -10.20
N GLU A 66 -19.88 -5.19 -10.16
CA GLU A 66 -20.64 -5.38 -8.91
C GLU A 66 -20.10 -6.49 -8.01
N GLU A 67 -19.41 -7.48 -8.56
CA GLU A 67 -18.85 -8.63 -7.84
C GLU A 67 -17.36 -8.45 -7.51
N MET A 68 -16.75 -7.37 -7.99
CA MET A 68 -15.30 -7.19 -7.95
C MET A 68 -14.77 -6.91 -6.54
N VAL A 69 -13.74 -7.64 -6.14
CA VAL A 69 -13.04 -7.47 -4.85
C VAL A 69 -11.61 -6.99 -5.03
N ASN A 70 -11.05 -6.38 -3.99
CA ASN A 70 -9.66 -5.94 -3.96
C ASN A 70 -8.72 -7.11 -3.58
N ASN A 71 -8.13 -7.76 -4.57
CA ASN A 71 -7.17 -8.85 -4.36
C ASN A 71 -5.79 -8.38 -3.88
N VAL A 72 -5.44 -7.10 -4.08
CA VAL A 72 -4.13 -6.55 -3.67
C VAL A 72 -3.97 -6.52 -2.15
N LYS A 73 -5.05 -6.63 -1.39
CA LYS A 73 -5.00 -6.78 0.07
C LYS A 73 -4.13 -7.96 0.51
N GLU A 74 -4.06 -9.03 -0.27
CA GLU A 74 -3.25 -10.21 0.05
C GLU A 74 -1.75 -9.92 0.12
N ILE A 75 -1.26 -8.88 -0.55
CA ILE A 75 0.13 -8.42 -0.46
C ILE A 75 0.48 -8.00 0.97
N TYR A 76 -0.49 -7.43 1.70
CA TYR A 76 -0.29 -6.86 3.03
C TYR A 76 -0.69 -7.81 4.17
N ASN A 77 -1.55 -8.80 3.90
CA ASN A 77 -2.18 -9.64 4.93
C ASN A 77 -1.20 -10.45 5.78
N GLN A 78 0.04 -10.61 5.32
CA GLN A 78 1.07 -11.38 6.03
C GLN A 78 1.90 -10.53 7.00
N PHE A 79 1.65 -9.21 7.05
CA PHE A 79 2.46 -8.27 7.80
C PHE A 79 1.60 -7.38 8.69
N SER A 80 2.09 -7.12 9.88
CA SER A 80 1.53 -6.06 10.72
C SER A 80 1.85 -4.68 10.15
N ALA A 81 1.08 -3.67 10.58
CA ALA A 81 1.37 -2.28 10.21
C ALA A 81 2.75 -1.83 10.74
N GLU A 82 3.19 -2.37 11.87
CA GLU A 82 4.49 -2.07 12.45
C GLU A 82 5.63 -2.63 11.57
N GLU A 83 5.55 -3.88 11.14
CA GLU A 83 6.55 -4.48 10.23
C GLU A 83 6.69 -3.69 8.94
N ILE A 84 5.58 -3.23 8.36
CA ILE A 84 5.61 -2.37 7.16
C ILE A 84 6.25 -1.01 7.49
N SER A 85 5.94 -0.40 8.65
CA SER A 85 6.55 0.87 9.08
C SER A 85 8.06 0.76 9.27
N ASP A 86 8.50 -0.34 9.88
CA ASP A 86 9.93 -0.61 10.08
C ASP A 86 10.65 -0.79 8.75
N LYS A 87 10.04 -1.52 7.80
CA LYS A 87 10.60 -1.68 6.45
C LYS A 87 10.61 -0.35 5.68
N ILE A 88 9.58 0.48 5.79
CA ILE A 88 9.59 1.84 5.21
C ILE A 88 10.74 2.65 5.79
N THR A 89 10.93 2.58 7.12
CA THR A 89 12.02 3.27 7.80
C THR A 89 13.38 2.80 7.26
N GLU A 90 13.58 1.51 7.10
CA GLU A 90 14.79 0.92 6.54
C GLU A 90 15.05 1.43 5.11
N LEU A 91 14.04 1.35 4.22
CA LEU A 91 14.16 1.78 2.83
C LEU A 91 14.51 3.27 2.72
N LEU A 92 13.88 4.13 3.51
CA LEU A 92 14.11 5.58 3.47
C LEU A 92 15.39 6.00 4.17
N SER A 93 15.86 5.25 5.15
CA SER A 93 17.06 5.57 5.91
C SER A 93 18.35 4.95 5.35
N SER A 94 18.25 4.11 4.32
CA SER A 94 19.39 3.40 3.71
C SER A 94 20.53 4.32 3.29
N HIS A 95 20.25 5.59 2.97
CA HIS A 95 21.22 6.62 2.59
C HIS A 95 21.67 7.51 3.76
N ILE A 96 21.10 7.35 4.95
CA ILE A 96 21.38 8.18 6.13
C ILE A 96 22.38 7.45 7.03
N LYS A 97 23.67 7.71 6.83
CA LYS A 97 24.74 7.08 7.63
C LYS A 97 24.76 7.63 9.07
N ASN A 98 25.01 6.74 10.03
CA ASN A 98 25.28 7.04 11.45
C ASN A 98 24.15 7.79 12.20
N ARG A 99 22.89 7.56 11.84
CA ARG A 99 21.74 8.15 12.54
C ARG A 99 20.65 7.12 12.75
N ASP A 100 20.04 7.19 13.92
CA ASP A 100 18.83 6.43 14.22
C ASP A 100 17.64 7.19 13.61
N VAL A 101 16.94 6.55 12.65
CA VAL A 101 15.73 7.11 12.04
C VAL A 101 14.55 6.22 12.43
N LYS A 102 13.46 6.84 12.84
CA LYS A 102 12.19 6.15 13.11
C LYS A 102 11.05 6.89 12.43
N ILE A 103 10.19 6.15 11.73
CA ILE A 103 8.95 6.67 11.15
C ILE A 103 7.78 6.05 11.90
N ILE A 104 6.88 6.89 12.38
CA ILE A 104 5.69 6.49 13.12
C ILE A 104 4.47 6.92 12.32
N PHE A 105 3.63 5.97 11.95
CA PHE A 105 2.36 6.22 11.28
C PHE A 105 1.20 6.19 12.28
N GLN A 106 0.16 6.96 11.98
CA GLN A 106 -1.12 6.83 12.67
C GLN A 106 -1.70 5.42 12.42
N SER A 107 -2.37 4.85 13.41
CA SER A 107 -3.12 3.62 13.19
C SER A 107 -4.49 3.91 12.56
N ILE A 108 -5.00 2.97 11.76
CA ILE A 108 -6.36 3.06 11.19
C ILE A 108 -7.41 3.17 12.31
N GLU A 109 -7.23 2.40 13.37
CA GLU A 109 -8.14 2.43 14.54
C GLU A 109 -8.21 3.82 15.21
N ASN A 110 -7.05 4.44 15.42
CA ASN A 110 -7.02 5.77 16.03
C ASN A 110 -7.51 6.86 15.06
N LEU A 111 -7.30 6.69 13.75
CA LEU A 111 -7.90 7.56 12.75
C LEU A 111 -9.43 7.51 12.82
N HIS A 112 -10.02 6.31 12.90
CA HIS A 112 -11.47 6.15 13.03
C HIS A 112 -12.01 6.76 14.33
N LYS A 113 -11.26 6.65 15.43
CA LYS A 113 -11.64 7.32 16.70
C LYS A 113 -11.61 8.83 16.59
N ALA A 114 -10.61 9.37 15.88
CA ALA A 114 -10.46 10.81 15.69
C ALA A 114 -11.47 11.41 14.70
N CYS A 115 -11.86 10.63 13.69
CA CYS A 115 -12.76 11.04 12.61
C CYS A 115 -13.92 10.06 12.43
N PRO A 116 -14.80 9.89 13.43
CA PRO A 116 -15.81 8.82 13.44
C PRO A 116 -16.89 8.96 12.36
N SER A 117 -17.10 10.15 11.84
CA SER A 117 -18.09 10.43 10.77
C SER A 117 -17.51 10.36 9.38
N SER A 118 -16.18 10.21 9.23
CA SER A 118 -15.51 10.13 7.93
C SER A 118 -15.32 8.67 7.50
N LYS A 119 -15.68 8.37 6.25
CA LYS A 119 -15.52 7.02 5.63
C LYS A 119 -14.50 6.99 4.52
N GLY A 120 -13.68 8.03 4.36
CA GLY A 120 -12.70 8.16 3.27
C GLY A 120 -11.36 7.47 3.58
N ASP A 121 -11.36 6.20 3.95
CA ASP A 121 -10.19 5.48 4.46
C ASP A 121 -9.66 4.37 3.54
N TRP A 122 -10.23 4.18 2.36
CA TRP A 122 -9.86 3.12 1.42
C TRP A 122 -8.40 3.15 0.97
N TYR A 123 -7.73 4.30 1.02
CA TYR A 123 -6.28 4.42 0.79
C TYR A 123 -5.45 3.57 1.77
N PHE A 124 -5.98 3.36 2.97
CA PHE A 124 -5.32 2.66 4.07
C PHE A 124 -5.84 1.23 4.23
N THR A 125 -7.18 1.07 4.14
CA THR A 125 -7.87 -0.20 4.38
C THR A 125 -8.02 -1.05 3.13
N GLY A 126 -8.09 -0.43 1.96
CA GLY A 126 -8.44 -1.10 0.70
C GLY A 126 -9.94 -1.44 0.59
N GLU A 127 -10.77 -0.90 1.51
CA GLU A 127 -12.24 -1.07 1.49
C GLU A 127 -12.87 0.03 0.63
N TYR A 128 -12.81 -0.15 -0.67
CA TYR A 128 -13.37 0.84 -1.59
C TYR A 128 -14.90 0.87 -1.49
N PRO A 129 -15.52 2.07 -1.47
CA PRO A 129 -16.97 2.22 -1.36
C PRO A 129 -17.72 1.84 -2.63
N THR A 130 -17.01 1.63 -3.73
CA THR A 130 -17.58 1.28 -5.04
C THR A 130 -16.78 0.16 -5.71
N PRO A 131 -17.43 -0.69 -6.53
CA PRO A 131 -16.73 -1.70 -7.32
C PRO A 131 -15.66 -1.11 -8.25
N VAL A 132 -15.88 0.10 -8.76
CA VAL A 132 -14.91 0.81 -9.61
C VAL A 132 -13.57 1.01 -8.89
N GLY A 133 -13.58 1.30 -7.58
CA GLY A 133 -12.36 1.38 -6.77
C GLY A 133 -11.59 0.06 -6.74
N ASN A 134 -12.30 -1.06 -6.60
CA ASN A 134 -11.69 -2.40 -6.66
C ASN A 134 -11.11 -2.68 -8.06
N ARG A 135 -11.76 -2.25 -9.13
CA ARG A 135 -11.23 -2.33 -10.49
C ARG A 135 -9.93 -1.55 -10.63
N VAL A 136 -9.90 -0.31 -10.15
CA VAL A 136 -8.70 0.55 -10.21
C VAL A 136 -7.51 -0.11 -9.53
N VAL A 137 -7.67 -0.64 -8.32
CA VAL A 137 -6.55 -1.25 -7.59
C VAL A 137 -6.07 -2.54 -8.24
N ASN A 138 -6.97 -3.41 -8.71
CA ASN A 138 -6.59 -4.63 -9.43
C ASN A 138 -5.87 -4.29 -10.74
N THR A 139 -6.37 -3.30 -11.50
CA THR A 139 -5.72 -2.82 -12.74
C THR A 139 -4.34 -2.24 -12.45
N ALA A 140 -4.20 -1.44 -11.39
CA ALA A 140 -2.90 -0.88 -10.99
C ALA A 140 -1.88 -1.98 -10.67
N PHE A 141 -2.32 -3.07 -10.04
CA PHE A 141 -1.46 -4.20 -9.73
C PHE A 141 -1.06 -5.00 -10.99
N VAL A 142 -2.00 -5.23 -11.90
CA VAL A 142 -1.70 -5.88 -13.20
C VAL A 142 -0.71 -5.02 -13.99
N ASN A 143 -0.94 -3.71 -14.08
CA ASN A 143 -0.03 -2.78 -14.75
C ASN A 143 1.37 -2.83 -14.14
N PHE A 144 1.48 -2.82 -12.81
CA PHE A 144 2.75 -2.98 -12.10
C PHE A 144 3.45 -4.27 -12.48
N PHE A 145 2.76 -5.40 -12.39
CA PHE A 145 3.33 -6.72 -12.65
C PHE A 145 3.83 -6.88 -14.11
N GLU A 146 3.09 -6.32 -15.06
CA GLU A 146 3.41 -6.36 -16.49
C GLU A 146 4.40 -5.26 -16.93
N GLY A 147 4.84 -4.39 -16.01
CA GLY A 147 5.72 -3.25 -16.32
C GLY A 147 5.04 -2.16 -17.17
N ASN A 148 3.72 -2.11 -17.14
CA ASN A 148 2.91 -1.16 -17.89
C ASN A 148 2.75 0.15 -17.09
N LYS A 149 3.17 1.28 -17.67
CA LYS A 149 3.10 2.60 -17.03
C LYS A 149 1.77 3.35 -17.27
N LYS A 150 0.78 2.70 -17.85
CA LYS A 150 -0.54 3.30 -18.04
C LYS A 150 -1.22 3.51 -16.68
N ARG A 151 -2.05 4.55 -16.63
CA ARG A 151 -2.94 4.75 -15.47
C ARG A 151 -3.95 3.62 -15.38
N ALA A 152 -4.38 3.32 -14.15
CA ALA A 152 -5.36 2.25 -13.89
C ALA A 152 -6.82 2.69 -14.15
N TYR A 153 -7.02 3.93 -14.60
CA TYR A 153 -8.32 4.54 -14.93
C TYR A 153 -8.21 5.42 -16.16
#